data_08ccca12b69593caa2abf732af3a1abd
#
_entry.id   08ccca12b69593caa2abf732af3a1abd
#
_cell.length_a   1.000
_cell.length_b   1.000
_cell.length_c   1.000
_cell.angle_alpha   90.00
_cell.angle_beta   90.00
_cell.angle_gamma   90.00
#
_symmetry.space_group_name_H-M   'P 1'
#
loop_
_entity.id
_entity.type
_entity.pdbx_description
1 polymer ?
#
loop_
_entity_poly.entity_id
_entity_poly.type
_entity_poly.pdbx_seq_one_letter_code
_entity_poly.pdbx_strand_id
1 'polypeptide(L)'
;ERWRSRYSYISVDEMQDTGVLEYKVLEMLWEGNHVLLCGDYFQTIYEWRGSDPFRLLKQFDADFKPLKIIFYENYRSNWTLFTMAFKTLQNMFPDLVGSIYTELPRANSESKGKPVLIKGCKNSYLEGRYIYEAICALPKDANIGVLVRDNKKAQRLSDSFERLNGERPEEERRQFMIIDEYKFFRRQEIKDVMAYFKLLMNPNDSVSAKRIIKRYVAGIGDARIAAIESPETREVGLKLTDFMDMPIFEAEPYAKLVSGLEQHEVVVYDVESTGTDTAQDRIIQIAAIRIDENGQVLETFERFINPGVSVGQSEEVHGFSDAYLQEHGEEPAIVLQAFKEFSKNAIIVGHNVNYDVSIFTNELARHNLGNPEFKAVYDTLDIYRRFYPNLPNHKLGFLASTFPINHVPTHNAMDDILATAQILIYAVKENIVPTTTGRMVAINKYKAAFTNIASQMATLRRKAYTEMPTKLLAYIMNQMGVLEYYKSHGEAAKVEHIRDLYRIMEKLDAAYEGPAGLARLNQILQLAALTAGEPAQQVRNEDRIPIITIHQAKGSEFDYVFLAGLNEGTFPSPFAIAEGREDEEKRLFYVAITRPKQELTITFEQTNMRGRAVQPSSLLNYMPRDPELVERRY
;
A
#
# COMPACT_ATOMS: atom_id res chain seq x y z
N GLU A 1 -16.45 -4.62 -6.70
CA GLU A 1 -17.06 -4.45 -8.04
C GLU A 1 -16.26 -3.49 -8.92
N ARG A 2 -16.11 -2.21 -8.58
CA ARG A 2 -15.38 -1.18 -9.37
C ARG A 2 -14.03 -1.64 -9.93
N TRP A 3 -13.22 -2.37 -9.14
CA TRP A 3 -11.92 -2.86 -9.60
C TRP A 3 -12.03 -4.15 -10.39
N ARG A 4 -13.03 -5.00 -10.10
CA ARG A 4 -13.29 -6.25 -10.80
C ARG A 4 -13.72 -6.00 -12.25
N SER A 5 -14.65 -5.09 -12.46
CA SER A 5 -15.16 -4.75 -13.79
C SER A 5 -14.20 -3.92 -14.66
N ARG A 6 -13.14 -3.35 -14.05
CA ARG A 6 -12.18 -2.50 -14.77
C ARG A 6 -11.18 -3.28 -15.62
N TYR A 7 -10.91 -4.54 -15.27
CA TYR A 7 -9.88 -5.35 -15.90
C TYR A 7 -10.46 -6.69 -16.32
N SER A 8 -10.22 -7.09 -17.58
CA SER A 8 -10.59 -8.42 -18.09
C SER A 8 -9.48 -9.45 -17.86
N TYR A 9 -8.25 -9.00 -17.68
CA TYR A 9 -7.06 -9.83 -17.46
C TYR A 9 -6.28 -9.34 -16.25
N ILE A 10 -5.95 -10.24 -15.35
CA ILE A 10 -5.18 -9.96 -14.12
C ILE A 10 -3.97 -10.87 -14.11
N SER A 11 -2.76 -10.30 -14.11
CA SER A 11 -1.52 -11.03 -13.96
C SER A 11 -0.92 -10.75 -12.59
N VAL A 12 -0.58 -11.80 -11.86
CA VAL A 12 0.09 -11.73 -10.55
C VAL A 12 1.47 -12.33 -10.71
N ASP A 13 2.50 -11.50 -10.61
CA ASP A 13 3.88 -11.93 -10.60
C ASP A 13 4.38 -12.18 -9.17
N GLU A 14 5.47 -12.96 -9.03
CA GLU A 14 6.05 -13.32 -7.72
C GLU A 14 5.01 -13.91 -6.75
N MET A 15 4.09 -14.73 -7.27
CA MET A 15 2.97 -15.28 -6.48
C MET A 15 3.41 -16.00 -5.21
N GLN A 16 4.62 -16.56 -5.19
CA GLN A 16 5.20 -17.24 -4.03
C GLN A 16 5.41 -16.31 -2.81
N ASP A 17 5.39 -14.98 -3.00
CA ASP A 17 5.53 -14.00 -1.91
C ASP A 17 4.18 -13.51 -1.37
N THR A 18 3.08 -13.93 -1.99
CA THR A 18 1.73 -13.52 -1.59
C THR A 18 1.36 -14.11 -0.23
N GLY A 19 0.92 -13.25 0.68
CA GLY A 19 0.38 -13.65 1.98
C GLY A 19 -1.11 -14.01 1.90
N VAL A 20 -1.64 -14.64 2.95
CA VAL A 20 -3.05 -15.09 3.00
C VAL A 20 -4.04 -13.94 2.85
N LEU A 21 -3.73 -12.76 3.42
CA LEU A 21 -4.62 -11.58 3.30
C LEU A 21 -4.57 -10.97 1.89
N GLU A 22 -3.40 -10.93 1.28
CA GLU A 22 -3.19 -10.46 -0.09
C GLU A 22 -3.91 -11.38 -1.08
N TYR A 23 -3.81 -12.70 -0.88
CA TYR A 23 -4.55 -13.68 -1.68
C TYR A 23 -6.07 -13.44 -1.62
N LYS A 24 -6.63 -13.19 -0.43
CA LYS A 24 -8.06 -12.87 -0.28
C LYS A 24 -8.47 -11.61 -1.04
N VAL A 25 -7.61 -10.60 -1.10
CA VAL A 25 -7.87 -9.39 -1.89
C VAL A 25 -7.87 -9.72 -3.38
N LEU A 26 -6.91 -10.53 -3.85
CA LEU A 26 -6.85 -11.00 -5.23
C LEU A 26 -8.09 -11.85 -5.60
N GLU A 27 -8.49 -12.75 -4.71
CA GLU A 27 -9.68 -13.61 -4.88
C GLU A 27 -10.96 -12.79 -5.13
N MET A 28 -11.09 -11.65 -4.46
CA MET A 28 -12.21 -10.71 -4.69
C MET A 28 -12.21 -10.07 -6.09
N LEU A 29 -11.07 -10.08 -6.78
CA LEU A 29 -10.91 -9.51 -8.13
C LEU A 29 -11.06 -10.55 -9.25
N TRP A 30 -11.01 -11.84 -8.93
CA TRP A 30 -10.86 -12.90 -9.95
C TRP A 30 -12.17 -13.34 -10.60
N GLU A 31 -13.29 -13.14 -9.94
CA GLU A 31 -14.60 -13.55 -10.48
C GLU A 31 -14.91 -12.80 -11.80
N GLY A 32 -15.12 -13.56 -12.87
CA GLY A 32 -15.37 -13.00 -14.20
C GLY A 32 -14.12 -12.57 -14.99
N ASN A 33 -12.91 -12.68 -14.42
CA ASN A 33 -11.66 -12.26 -15.05
C ASN A 33 -10.76 -13.44 -15.45
N HIS A 34 -9.94 -13.23 -16.47
CA HIS A 34 -8.85 -14.14 -16.81
C HIS A 34 -7.66 -13.88 -15.88
N VAL A 35 -7.20 -14.93 -15.19
CA VAL A 35 -6.13 -14.79 -14.18
C VAL A 35 -4.90 -15.59 -14.59
N LEU A 36 -3.74 -14.94 -14.54
CA LEU A 36 -2.43 -15.56 -14.73
C LEU A 36 -1.62 -15.38 -13.44
N LEU A 37 -1.19 -16.48 -12.82
CA LEU A 37 -0.25 -16.47 -11.70
C LEU A 37 1.12 -16.92 -12.19
N CYS A 38 2.14 -16.10 -11.92
CA CYS A 38 3.54 -16.40 -12.22
C CYS A 38 4.33 -16.46 -10.92
N GLY A 39 5.28 -17.40 -10.81
CA GLY A 39 6.13 -17.48 -9.63
C GLY A 39 7.10 -18.65 -9.65
N ASP A 40 8.05 -18.62 -8.72
CA ASP A 40 9.05 -19.66 -8.50
C ASP A 40 9.04 -20.08 -7.03
N TYR A 41 8.63 -21.30 -6.73
CA TYR A 41 8.60 -21.86 -5.37
C TYR A 41 9.92 -21.78 -4.64
N PHE A 42 11.02 -21.96 -5.38
CA PHE A 42 12.36 -21.96 -4.81
C PHE A 42 12.88 -20.55 -4.49
N GLN A 43 12.11 -19.52 -4.81
CA GLN A 43 12.39 -18.12 -4.44
C GLN A 43 11.46 -17.59 -3.34
N THR A 44 10.76 -18.46 -2.59
CA THR A 44 9.97 -18.09 -1.41
C THR A 44 10.90 -17.76 -0.25
N ILE A 45 11.05 -16.48 0.08
CA ILE A 45 11.95 -15.98 1.13
C ILE A 45 11.26 -15.02 2.10
N TYR A 46 9.93 -15.00 2.14
CA TYR A 46 9.10 -14.14 2.99
C TYR A 46 8.10 -14.93 3.85
N GLU A 47 8.39 -16.20 4.17
CA GLU A 47 7.54 -17.03 5.05
C GLU A 47 7.33 -16.37 6.42
N TRP A 48 8.34 -15.67 6.94
CA TRP A 48 8.25 -14.89 8.16
C TRP A 48 7.22 -13.74 8.12
N ARG A 49 6.72 -13.36 6.93
CA ARG A 49 5.61 -12.41 6.73
C ARG A 49 4.26 -13.09 6.57
N GLY A 50 4.21 -14.43 6.60
CA GLY A 50 3.00 -15.22 6.41
C GLY A 50 2.70 -15.56 4.94
N SER A 51 3.70 -15.52 4.04
CA SER A 51 3.54 -16.14 2.72
C SER A 51 3.53 -17.67 2.87
N ASP A 52 2.57 -18.30 2.20
CA ASP A 52 2.41 -19.76 2.17
C ASP A 52 1.99 -20.18 0.76
N PRO A 53 2.95 -20.20 -0.19
CA PRO A 53 2.65 -20.45 -1.60
C PRO A 53 2.08 -21.85 -1.84
N PHE A 54 2.50 -22.85 -1.07
CA PHE A 54 2.01 -24.22 -1.24
C PHE A 54 0.53 -24.34 -0.92
N ARG A 55 0.09 -23.70 0.16
CA ARG A 55 -1.31 -23.65 0.56
C ARG A 55 -2.14 -22.88 -0.46
N LEU A 56 -1.67 -21.67 -0.82
CA LEU A 56 -2.41 -20.77 -1.70
C LEU A 56 -2.54 -21.32 -3.11
N LEU A 57 -1.50 -21.97 -3.65
CA LEU A 57 -1.57 -22.60 -4.95
C LEU A 57 -2.41 -23.90 -4.96
N LYS A 58 -2.43 -24.66 -3.86
CA LYS A 58 -3.39 -25.76 -3.70
C LYS A 58 -4.83 -25.26 -3.71
N GLN A 59 -5.10 -24.15 -3.04
CA GLN A 59 -6.41 -23.52 -3.03
C GLN A 59 -6.77 -23.05 -4.45
N PHE A 60 -5.88 -22.34 -5.13
CA PHE A 60 -6.09 -21.90 -6.51
C PHE A 60 -6.34 -23.07 -7.48
N ASP A 61 -5.58 -24.15 -7.36
CA ASP A 61 -5.76 -25.38 -8.15
C ASP A 61 -7.16 -25.98 -7.94
N ALA A 62 -7.63 -26.01 -6.71
CA ALA A 62 -8.95 -26.56 -6.37
C ALA A 62 -10.09 -25.70 -6.93
N ASP A 63 -9.94 -24.37 -6.81
CA ASP A 63 -10.98 -23.42 -7.17
C ASP A 63 -11.08 -23.21 -8.69
N PHE A 64 -9.95 -23.15 -9.40
CA PHE A 64 -9.92 -22.73 -10.81
C PHE A 64 -9.47 -23.79 -11.81
N LYS A 65 -8.85 -24.91 -11.36
CA LYS A 65 -8.27 -25.96 -12.23
C LYS A 65 -7.43 -25.38 -13.39
N PRO A 66 -6.42 -24.56 -13.09
CA PRO A 66 -5.71 -23.79 -14.10
C PRO A 66 -4.86 -24.66 -15.04
N LEU A 67 -4.60 -24.15 -16.23
CA LEU A 67 -3.54 -24.70 -17.08
C LEU A 67 -2.19 -24.38 -16.44
N LYS A 68 -1.36 -25.42 -16.19
CA LYS A 68 -0.02 -25.27 -15.63
C LYS A 68 1.03 -25.30 -16.73
N ILE A 69 1.90 -24.29 -16.74
CA ILE A 69 3.00 -24.18 -17.68
C ILE A 69 4.30 -24.07 -16.87
N ILE A 70 5.29 -24.92 -17.22
CA ILE A 70 6.62 -24.92 -16.59
C ILE A 70 7.63 -24.45 -17.64
N PHE A 71 8.47 -23.49 -17.27
CA PHE A 71 9.54 -23.01 -18.11
C PHE A 71 10.81 -23.84 -17.87
N TYR A 72 11.33 -24.42 -18.94
CA TYR A 72 12.51 -25.28 -18.92
C TYR A 72 13.78 -24.56 -19.44
N GLU A 73 13.66 -23.36 -19.98
CA GLU A 73 14.80 -22.64 -20.55
C GLU A 73 15.12 -21.39 -19.71
N ASN A 74 16.40 -21.27 -19.33
CA ASN A 74 16.92 -20.10 -18.64
C ASN A 74 17.66 -19.19 -19.62
N TYR A 75 17.24 -17.92 -19.69
CA TYR A 75 17.80 -16.89 -20.57
C TYR A 75 18.74 -15.92 -19.85
N ARG A 76 18.86 -16.01 -18.53
CA ARG A 76 19.64 -15.05 -17.72
C ARG A 76 21.12 -15.38 -17.70
N SER A 77 21.46 -16.60 -17.32
CA SER A 77 22.81 -16.99 -16.94
C SER A 77 23.49 -17.84 -18.01
N ASN A 78 24.83 -17.82 -18.05
CA ASN A 78 25.60 -18.75 -18.86
C ASN A 78 25.43 -20.20 -18.35
N TRP A 79 25.87 -21.16 -19.16
CA TRP A 79 25.71 -22.60 -18.89
C TRP A 79 26.28 -23.02 -17.53
N THR A 80 27.48 -22.54 -17.16
CA THR A 80 28.17 -22.91 -15.91
C THR A 80 27.38 -22.46 -14.68
N LEU A 81 26.96 -21.20 -14.65
CA LEU A 81 26.19 -20.63 -13.53
C LEU A 81 24.84 -21.32 -13.38
N PHE A 82 24.12 -21.50 -14.49
CA PHE A 82 22.83 -22.17 -14.46
C PHE A 82 22.95 -23.62 -13.98
N THR A 83 23.89 -24.40 -14.57
CA THR A 83 24.08 -25.80 -14.19
C THR A 83 24.51 -25.96 -12.75
N MET A 84 25.40 -25.08 -12.26
CA MET A 84 25.82 -25.05 -10.86
C MET A 84 24.61 -24.75 -9.94
N ALA A 85 23.83 -23.71 -10.25
CA ALA A 85 22.68 -23.32 -9.43
C ALA A 85 21.60 -24.42 -9.41
N PHE A 86 21.29 -25.01 -10.56
CA PHE A 86 20.29 -26.07 -10.64
C PHE A 86 20.72 -27.35 -9.92
N LYS A 87 22.00 -27.80 -10.06
CA LYS A 87 22.52 -28.92 -9.26
C LYS A 87 22.50 -28.62 -7.76
N THR A 88 22.80 -27.39 -7.36
CA THR A 88 22.70 -26.95 -5.96
C THR A 88 21.26 -27.06 -5.47
N LEU A 89 20.28 -26.61 -6.27
CA LEU A 89 18.87 -26.71 -5.97
C LEU A 89 18.40 -28.17 -5.82
N GLN A 90 18.82 -29.05 -6.73
CA GLN A 90 18.53 -30.49 -6.65
C GLN A 90 19.10 -31.12 -5.36
N ASN A 91 20.32 -30.72 -4.94
CA ASN A 91 20.92 -31.22 -3.70
C ASN A 91 20.20 -30.69 -2.45
N MET A 92 19.63 -29.47 -2.50
CA MET A 92 18.88 -28.89 -1.36
C MET A 92 17.45 -29.44 -1.24
N PHE A 93 16.77 -29.68 -2.37
CA PHE A 93 15.35 -30.05 -2.44
C PHE A 93 15.08 -31.18 -3.45
N PRO A 94 15.67 -32.38 -3.28
CA PRO A 94 15.61 -33.43 -4.30
C PRO A 94 14.17 -33.88 -4.63
N ASP A 95 13.34 -34.09 -3.62
CA ASP A 95 11.97 -34.58 -3.80
C ASP A 95 11.08 -33.52 -4.48
N LEU A 96 11.22 -32.25 -4.06
CA LEU A 96 10.40 -31.16 -4.60
C LEU A 96 10.79 -30.85 -6.05
N VAL A 97 12.09 -30.80 -6.35
CA VAL A 97 12.58 -30.60 -7.73
C VAL A 97 12.10 -31.74 -8.63
N GLY A 98 12.19 -33.00 -8.16
CA GLY A 98 11.72 -34.16 -8.91
C GLY A 98 10.19 -34.20 -9.12
N SER A 99 9.42 -33.57 -8.23
CA SER A 99 7.96 -33.48 -8.37
C SER A 99 7.50 -32.38 -9.35
N ILE A 100 8.31 -31.31 -9.51
CA ILE A 100 7.97 -30.17 -10.37
C ILE A 100 8.48 -30.38 -11.79
N TYR A 101 9.77 -30.77 -11.94
CA TYR A 101 10.41 -30.87 -13.23
C TYR A 101 10.37 -32.30 -13.77
N THR A 102 9.60 -32.51 -14.83
CA THR A 102 9.54 -33.80 -15.56
C THR A 102 10.73 -33.96 -16.51
N GLU A 103 11.35 -32.87 -16.95
CA GLU A 103 12.57 -32.79 -17.76
C GLU A 103 13.58 -31.89 -17.05
N LEU A 104 14.86 -32.04 -17.39
CA LEU A 104 15.88 -31.18 -16.82
C LEU A 104 15.86 -29.80 -17.49
N PRO A 105 15.66 -28.71 -16.73
CA PRO A 105 15.82 -27.36 -17.27
C PRO A 105 17.24 -27.13 -17.79
N ARG A 106 17.39 -26.28 -18.80
CA ARG A 106 18.63 -25.98 -19.46
C ARG A 106 18.90 -24.49 -19.63
N ALA A 107 20.16 -24.09 -19.70
CA ALA A 107 20.51 -22.75 -20.11
C ALA A 107 20.28 -22.62 -21.63
N ASN A 108 19.66 -21.50 -22.05
CA ASN A 108 19.55 -21.16 -23.47
C ASN A 108 20.92 -20.78 -24.07
N SER A 109 21.82 -20.24 -23.22
CA SER A 109 23.19 -19.88 -23.63
C SER A 109 24.11 -21.10 -23.71
N GLU A 110 24.74 -21.32 -24.85
CA GLU A 110 25.81 -22.32 -25.04
C GLU A 110 27.17 -21.84 -24.48
N SER A 111 27.28 -20.56 -24.10
CA SER A 111 28.49 -19.98 -23.54
C SER A 111 28.86 -20.64 -22.22
N LYS A 112 30.00 -21.35 -22.20
CA LYS A 112 30.59 -21.80 -20.93
C LYS A 112 31.24 -20.61 -20.25
N GLY A 113 30.68 -20.24 -19.05
CA GLY A 113 31.29 -19.25 -18.17
C GLY A 113 32.47 -19.84 -17.38
N LYS A 114 33.12 -19.00 -16.57
CA LYS A 114 34.11 -19.46 -15.59
C LYS A 114 33.44 -20.26 -14.48
N PRO A 115 34.13 -21.20 -13.82
CA PRO A 115 33.66 -21.83 -12.60
C PRO A 115 33.36 -20.79 -11.49
N VAL A 116 32.36 -21.06 -10.68
CA VAL A 116 32.09 -20.26 -9.50
C VAL A 116 33.24 -20.36 -8.52
N LEU A 117 33.82 -19.22 -8.15
CA LEU A 117 34.95 -19.20 -7.22
C LEU A 117 34.47 -19.11 -5.77
N ILE A 118 34.86 -20.09 -4.94
CA ILE A 118 34.70 -20.04 -3.48
C ILE A 118 36.07 -19.74 -2.86
N LYS A 119 36.19 -18.58 -2.19
CA LYS A 119 37.44 -18.07 -1.65
C LYS A 119 37.37 -17.92 -0.13
N GLY A 120 38.20 -18.68 0.59
CA GLY A 120 38.49 -18.46 2.00
C GLY A 120 39.43 -17.28 2.19
N CYS A 121 39.06 -16.33 3.06
CA CYS A 121 39.87 -15.18 3.44
C CYS A 121 40.21 -15.26 4.93
N LYS A 122 41.45 -14.91 5.30
CA LYS A 122 41.91 -15.06 6.69
C LYS A 122 41.01 -14.32 7.69
N ASN A 123 40.50 -13.14 7.35
CA ASN A 123 39.62 -12.35 8.18
C ASN A 123 38.78 -11.36 7.35
N SER A 124 37.88 -10.64 8.00
CA SER A 124 36.96 -9.67 7.35
C SER A 124 37.68 -8.57 6.57
N TYR A 125 38.82 -8.09 7.05
CA TYR A 125 39.60 -7.07 6.35
C TYR A 125 40.16 -7.60 5.02
N LEU A 126 40.75 -8.79 5.03
CA LEU A 126 41.29 -9.43 3.82
C LEU A 126 40.20 -9.88 2.86
N GLU A 127 39.02 -10.23 3.36
CA GLU A 127 37.85 -10.50 2.53
C GLU A 127 37.40 -9.22 1.81
N GLY A 128 37.21 -8.13 2.54
CA GLY A 128 36.85 -6.82 1.94
C GLY A 128 37.88 -6.37 0.91
N ARG A 129 39.18 -6.47 1.24
CA ARG A 129 40.26 -6.13 0.30
C ARG A 129 40.24 -6.99 -0.96
N TYR A 130 40.06 -8.29 -0.83
CA TYR A 130 39.98 -9.20 -1.96
C TYR A 130 38.81 -8.84 -2.92
N ILE A 131 37.62 -8.61 -2.34
CA ILE A 131 36.44 -8.21 -3.13
C ILE A 131 36.68 -6.87 -3.83
N TYR A 132 37.21 -5.89 -3.10
CA TYR A 132 37.52 -4.57 -3.65
C TYR A 132 38.51 -4.62 -4.83
N GLU A 133 39.61 -5.37 -4.67
CA GLU A 133 40.62 -5.53 -5.72
C GLU A 133 40.04 -6.27 -6.94
N ALA A 134 39.22 -7.30 -6.72
CA ALA A 134 38.53 -8.01 -7.80
C ALA A 134 37.55 -7.10 -8.55
N ILE A 135 36.81 -6.25 -7.85
CA ILE A 135 35.91 -5.24 -8.45
C ILE A 135 36.70 -4.22 -9.28
N CYS A 136 37.82 -3.75 -8.76
CA CYS A 136 38.66 -2.79 -9.49
C CYS A 136 39.27 -3.37 -10.77
N ALA A 137 39.44 -4.67 -10.86
CA ALA A 137 39.93 -5.37 -12.06
C ALA A 137 38.87 -5.52 -13.17
N LEU A 138 37.59 -5.30 -12.85
CA LEU A 138 36.49 -5.36 -13.81
C LEU A 138 36.35 -4.03 -14.59
N PRO A 139 35.72 -4.05 -15.78
CA PRO A 139 35.41 -2.84 -16.54
C PRO A 139 34.63 -1.81 -15.67
N LYS A 140 34.81 -0.52 -15.93
CA LYS A 140 34.14 0.53 -15.13
C LYS A 140 32.63 0.53 -15.29
N ASP A 141 32.15 0.16 -16.45
CA ASP A 141 30.74 0.04 -16.84
C ASP A 141 30.12 -1.33 -16.51
N ALA A 142 30.89 -2.24 -15.87
CA ALA A 142 30.39 -3.55 -15.48
C ALA A 142 29.24 -3.41 -14.44
N ASN A 143 28.15 -4.16 -14.67
CA ASN A 143 27.05 -4.25 -13.74
C ASN A 143 27.40 -5.24 -12.60
N ILE A 144 27.76 -4.70 -11.44
CA ILE A 144 28.30 -5.45 -10.30
C ILE A 144 27.36 -5.36 -9.12
N GLY A 145 27.11 -6.49 -8.43
CA GLY A 145 26.39 -6.55 -7.16
C GLY A 145 27.23 -7.21 -6.06
N VAL A 146 27.29 -6.57 -4.89
CA VAL A 146 27.88 -7.16 -3.66
C VAL A 146 26.74 -7.57 -2.75
N LEU A 147 26.54 -8.88 -2.59
CA LEU A 147 25.45 -9.45 -1.80
C LEU A 147 25.93 -9.93 -0.43
N VAL A 148 25.14 -9.64 0.58
CA VAL A 148 25.43 -10.03 1.98
C VAL A 148 24.19 -10.57 2.67
N ARG A 149 24.36 -11.33 3.76
CA ARG A 149 23.22 -11.84 4.54
C ARG A 149 22.51 -10.75 5.36
N ASP A 150 23.25 -9.78 5.90
CA ASP A 150 22.72 -8.76 6.79
C ASP A 150 23.36 -7.38 6.59
N ASN A 151 22.68 -6.34 7.10
CA ASN A 151 23.11 -4.95 7.00
C ASN A 151 24.41 -4.65 7.76
N LYS A 152 24.75 -5.44 8.82
CA LYS A 152 26.02 -5.25 9.54
C LYS A 152 27.20 -5.61 8.66
N LYS A 153 27.07 -6.69 7.87
CA LYS A 153 28.11 -7.07 6.90
C LYS A 153 28.20 -6.05 5.77
N ALA A 154 27.05 -5.54 5.28
CA ALA A 154 27.02 -4.47 4.26
C ALA A 154 27.80 -3.24 4.74
N GLN A 155 27.52 -2.76 5.95
CA GLN A 155 28.22 -1.59 6.52
C GLN A 155 29.72 -1.81 6.65
N ARG A 156 30.13 -2.96 7.16
CA ARG A 156 31.57 -3.30 7.30
C ARG A 156 32.32 -3.31 5.98
N LEU A 157 31.67 -3.84 4.93
CA LEU A 157 32.26 -3.85 3.59
C LEU A 157 32.33 -2.43 3.02
N SER A 158 31.28 -1.63 3.18
CA SER A 158 31.27 -0.22 2.77
C SER A 158 32.41 0.57 3.43
N ASP A 159 32.53 0.48 4.77
CA ASP A 159 33.60 1.15 5.51
C ASP A 159 35.00 0.69 5.07
N SER A 160 35.13 -0.60 4.71
CA SER A 160 36.39 -1.15 4.18
C SER A 160 36.71 -0.62 2.78
N PHE A 161 35.69 -0.54 1.90
CA PHE A 161 35.84 -0.06 0.53
C PHE A 161 36.14 1.44 0.48
N GLU A 162 35.49 2.25 1.34
CA GLU A 162 35.79 3.68 1.47
C GLU A 162 37.26 3.92 1.86
N ARG A 163 37.78 3.16 2.83
CA ARG A 163 39.19 3.23 3.23
C ARG A 163 40.13 2.86 2.09
N LEU A 164 39.85 1.76 1.39
CA LEU A 164 40.65 1.28 0.24
C LEU A 164 40.59 2.27 -0.94
N ASN A 165 39.44 2.93 -1.14
CA ASN A 165 39.31 4.03 -2.10
C ASN A 165 40.23 5.21 -1.76
N GLY A 166 40.37 5.52 -0.46
CA GLY A 166 41.29 6.58 0.00
C GLY A 166 42.76 6.31 -0.32
N GLU A 167 43.15 5.05 -0.50
CA GLU A 167 44.51 4.62 -0.86
C GLU A 167 44.79 4.67 -2.39
N ARG A 168 43.76 4.95 -3.23
CA ARG A 168 43.88 4.97 -4.69
C ARG A 168 43.73 6.36 -5.32
N PRO A 169 44.34 6.58 -6.49
CA PRO A 169 44.07 7.77 -7.31
C PRO A 169 42.58 7.89 -7.62
N GLU A 170 42.09 9.13 -7.74
CA GLU A 170 40.66 9.43 -7.91
C GLU A 170 40.06 8.74 -9.14
N GLU A 171 40.82 8.69 -10.24
CA GLU A 171 40.42 8.04 -11.49
C GLU A 171 40.26 6.52 -11.40
N GLU A 172 40.88 5.85 -10.42
CA GLU A 172 40.78 4.39 -10.20
C GLU A 172 39.72 4.02 -9.17
N ARG A 173 39.14 5.00 -8.47
CA ARG A 173 38.16 4.77 -7.42
C ARG A 173 36.86 4.18 -7.97
N ARG A 174 36.23 3.32 -7.16
CA ARG A 174 34.90 2.79 -7.40
C ARG A 174 33.93 3.39 -6.39
N GLN A 175 32.77 3.84 -6.86
CA GLN A 175 31.74 4.32 -5.95
C GLN A 175 30.84 3.17 -5.50
N PHE A 176 30.60 3.09 -4.20
CA PHE A 176 29.75 2.07 -3.59
C PHE A 176 28.56 2.73 -2.92
N MET A 177 27.48 1.97 -2.74
CA MET A 177 26.30 2.40 -2.03
C MET A 177 25.66 1.25 -1.27
N ILE A 178 25.23 1.48 -0.04
CA ILE A 178 24.40 0.52 0.69
C ILE A 178 22.94 0.83 0.36
N ILE A 179 22.21 -0.17 -0.15
CA ILE A 179 20.80 0.01 -0.55
C ILE A 179 19.84 0.17 0.63
N ASP A 180 20.30 0.25 1.86
CA ASP A 180 19.39 0.67 2.96
C ASP A 180 18.90 2.12 2.77
N GLU A 181 19.56 2.92 1.94
CA GLU A 181 19.09 4.24 1.51
C GLU A 181 17.83 4.19 0.63
N TYR A 182 17.57 3.07 -0.09
CA TYR A 182 16.41 2.90 -1.01
C TYR A 182 15.08 2.60 -0.31
N LYS A 183 15.08 2.35 1.00
CA LYS A 183 13.83 2.33 1.77
C LYS A 183 13.35 3.73 2.15
N PHE A 184 13.66 4.74 1.33
CA PHE A 184 13.38 6.14 1.64
C PHE A 184 11.94 6.35 2.12
N PHE A 185 10.94 5.87 1.36
CA PHE A 185 9.53 5.95 1.75
C PHE A 185 9.13 4.99 2.90
N ARG A 186 10.02 4.07 3.30
CA ARG A 186 9.83 3.18 4.46
C ARG A 186 10.44 3.74 5.74
N ARG A 187 11.25 4.80 5.65
CA ARG A 187 11.83 5.46 6.82
C ARG A 187 10.75 6.05 7.70
N GLN A 188 10.98 6.00 9.01
CA GLN A 188 10.01 6.39 10.02
C GLN A 188 9.54 7.84 9.83
N GLU A 189 10.47 8.77 9.67
CA GLU A 189 10.25 10.20 9.47
C GLU A 189 9.51 10.51 8.18
N ILE A 190 9.78 9.75 7.12
CA ILE A 190 9.07 9.89 5.84
C ILE A 190 7.64 9.35 5.95
N LYS A 191 7.45 8.19 6.62
CA LYS A 191 6.11 7.67 6.92
C LYS A 191 5.28 8.61 7.78
N ASP A 192 5.92 9.40 8.65
CA ASP A 192 5.22 10.38 9.46
C ASP A 192 4.65 11.51 8.59
N VAL A 193 5.44 12.02 7.66
CA VAL A 193 4.97 13.00 6.67
C VAL A 193 3.87 12.41 5.77
N MET A 194 4.10 11.21 5.24
CA MET A 194 3.13 10.52 4.38
C MET A 194 1.81 10.24 5.10
N ALA A 195 1.82 10.08 6.43
CA ALA A 195 0.60 9.91 7.22
C ALA A 195 -0.32 11.12 7.14
N TYR A 196 0.22 12.34 7.13
CA TYR A 196 -0.59 13.55 6.90
C TYR A 196 -1.23 13.55 5.52
N PHE A 197 -0.48 13.20 4.48
CA PHE A 197 -1.01 13.12 3.12
C PHE A 197 -2.10 12.05 2.98
N LYS A 198 -1.92 10.90 3.62
CA LYS A 198 -2.96 9.85 3.65
C LYS A 198 -4.25 10.32 4.33
N LEU A 199 -4.15 11.07 5.43
CA LEU A 199 -5.31 11.64 6.11
C LEU A 199 -6.02 12.73 5.30
N LEU A 200 -5.33 13.41 4.38
CA LEU A 200 -5.97 14.32 3.44
C LEU A 200 -6.84 13.57 2.42
N MET A 201 -6.38 12.38 1.98
CA MET A 201 -7.12 11.53 1.03
C MET A 201 -8.20 10.67 1.71
N ASN A 202 -7.92 10.19 2.92
CA ASN A 202 -8.86 9.38 3.71
C ASN A 202 -8.89 9.87 5.16
N PRO A 203 -9.85 10.74 5.53
CA PRO A 203 -9.98 11.25 6.89
C PRO A 203 -10.21 10.15 7.96
N ASN A 204 -10.65 8.96 7.56
CA ASN A 204 -10.89 7.83 8.43
C ASN A 204 -9.67 6.88 8.60
N ASP A 205 -8.48 7.23 8.07
CA ASP A 205 -7.25 6.43 8.25
C ASP A 205 -6.76 6.48 9.70
N SER A 206 -7.26 5.57 10.53
CA SER A 206 -6.90 5.47 11.95
C SER A 206 -5.42 5.13 12.17
N VAL A 207 -4.77 4.42 11.25
CA VAL A 207 -3.34 4.07 11.35
C VAL A 207 -2.49 5.31 11.20
N SER A 208 -2.77 6.13 10.20
CA SER A 208 -2.09 7.42 10.00
C SER A 208 -2.39 8.40 11.13
N ALA A 209 -3.63 8.47 11.61
CA ALA A 209 -4.01 9.30 12.75
C ALA A 209 -3.22 8.89 14.02
N LYS A 210 -3.19 7.61 14.38
CA LYS A 210 -2.41 7.11 15.52
C LYS A 210 -0.93 7.48 15.44
N ARG A 211 -0.34 7.36 14.25
CA ARG A 211 1.06 7.69 14.01
C ARG A 211 1.36 9.15 14.32
N ILE A 212 0.50 10.06 13.86
CA ILE A 212 0.62 11.50 14.07
C ILE A 212 0.37 11.86 15.53
N ILE A 213 -0.74 11.39 16.08
CA ILE A 213 -1.18 11.71 17.45
C ILE A 213 -0.13 11.28 18.48
N LYS A 214 0.37 10.05 18.39
CA LYS A 214 1.36 9.50 19.32
C LYS A 214 2.65 10.33 19.36
N ARG A 215 3.01 10.98 18.27
CA ARG A 215 4.29 11.68 18.15
C ARG A 215 4.19 13.18 18.29
N TYR A 216 3.15 13.78 17.72
CA TYR A 216 3.05 15.24 17.59
C TYR A 216 1.98 15.86 18.48
N VAL A 217 1.18 15.07 19.21
CA VAL A 217 0.19 15.58 20.16
C VAL A 217 0.71 15.38 21.59
N ALA A 218 1.11 16.47 22.22
CA ALA A 218 1.67 16.44 23.56
C ALA A 218 0.69 15.82 24.57
N GLY A 219 1.18 14.91 25.40
CA GLY A 219 0.40 14.26 26.44
C GLY A 219 -0.51 13.12 25.97
N ILE A 220 -0.54 12.76 24.69
CA ILE A 220 -1.33 11.65 24.18
C ILE A 220 -0.40 10.49 23.80
N GLY A 221 -0.26 9.53 24.71
CA GLY A 221 0.46 8.26 24.50
C GLY A 221 -0.49 7.08 24.29
N ASP A 222 0.08 5.87 24.21
CA ASP A 222 -0.65 4.63 23.89
C ASP A 222 -1.84 4.39 24.84
N ALA A 223 -1.69 4.66 26.13
CA ALA A 223 -2.77 4.47 27.11
C ALA A 223 -3.98 5.40 26.85
N ARG A 224 -3.74 6.66 26.46
CA ARG A 224 -4.82 7.59 26.12
C ARG A 224 -5.45 7.27 24.76
N ILE A 225 -4.65 6.83 23.78
CA ILE A 225 -5.17 6.35 22.49
C ILE A 225 -6.07 5.13 22.75
N ALA A 226 -5.63 4.16 23.55
CA ALA A 226 -6.44 3.00 23.90
C ALA A 226 -7.75 3.39 24.63
N ALA A 227 -7.70 4.40 25.50
CA ALA A 227 -8.91 4.91 26.17
C ALA A 227 -9.88 5.61 25.19
N ILE A 228 -9.39 6.32 24.16
CA ILE A 228 -10.24 6.90 23.12
C ILE A 228 -10.84 5.81 22.21
N GLU A 229 -10.15 4.69 22.02
CA GLU A 229 -10.63 3.56 21.22
C GLU A 229 -11.37 2.50 22.06
N SER A 230 -11.58 2.75 23.35
CA SER A 230 -12.27 1.82 24.23
C SER A 230 -13.75 1.63 23.82
N PRO A 231 -14.38 0.52 24.23
CA PRO A 231 -15.80 0.29 23.99
C PRO A 231 -16.67 1.46 24.44
N GLU A 232 -16.40 2.04 25.61
CA GLU A 232 -17.20 3.14 26.18
C GLU A 232 -17.18 4.39 25.30
N THR A 233 -16.04 4.71 24.67
CA THR A 233 -15.96 5.85 23.73
C THR A 233 -16.61 5.51 22.39
N ARG A 234 -16.56 4.26 21.97
CA ARG A 234 -17.24 3.79 20.75
C ARG A 234 -18.75 3.75 20.91
N GLU A 235 -19.26 3.38 22.06
CA GLU A 235 -20.70 3.40 22.38
C GLU A 235 -21.34 4.77 22.21
N VAL A 236 -20.57 5.85 22.38
CA VAL A 236 -21.05 7.22 22.11
C VAL A 236 -20.79 7.68 20.65
N GLY A 237 -20.37 6.78 19.76
CA GLY A 237 -20.21 7.04 18.33
C GLY A 237 -18.97 7.83 17.94
N LEU A 238 -17.91 7.86 18.77
CA LEU A 238 -16.67 8.56 18.50
C LEU A 238 -15.57 7.63 17.97
N LYS A 239 -14.73 8.16 17.09
CA LYS A 239 -13.51 7.55 16.56
C LYS A 239 -12.30 8.42 16.90
N LEU A 240 -11.12 7.84 16.97
CA LEU A 240 -9.87 8.58 17.18
C LEU A 240 -9.64 9.68 16.12
N THR A 241 -10.00 9.40 14.88
CA THR A 241 -9.86 10.35 13.77
C THR A 241 -10.71 11.60 13.91
N ASP A 242 -11.81 11.56 14.66
CA ASP A 242 -12.69 12.71 14.88
C ASP A 242 -11.96 13.83 15.61
N PHE A 243 -11.08 13.48 16.55
CA PHE A 243 -10.28 14.44 17.31
C PHE A 243 -9.23 15.18 16.45
N MET A 244 -9.04 14.75 15.21
CA MET A 244 -8.21 15.46 14.22
C MET A 244 -9.00 16.48 13.38
N ASP A 245 -10.26 16.76 13.77
CA ASP A 245 -11.12 17.67 13.03
C ASP A 245 -11.73 18.74 13.95
N MET A 246 -11.68 20.01 13.52
CA MET A 246 -12.11 21.16 14.35
C MET A 246 -13.60 21.18 14.69
N PRO A 247 -14.52 20.85 13.77
CA PRO A 247 -15.95 20.91 14.03
C PRO A 247 -16.42 20.16 15.28
N ILE A 248 -15.75 19.04 15.64
CA ILE A 248 -16.10 18.28 16.85
C ILE A 248 -15.94 19.10 18.15
N PHE A 249 -15.05 20.10 18.15
CA PHE A 249 -14.77 20.95 19.32
C PHE A 249 -15.62 22.22 19.34
N GLU A 250 -16.32 22.52 18.25
CA GLU A 250 -17.17 23.70 18.09
C GLU A 250 -18.62 23.40 18.45
N ALA A 251 -19.12 22.23 18.06
CA ALA A 251 -20.48 21.80 18.30
C ALA A 251 -20.56 20.27 18.47
N GLU A 252 -21.67 19.81 18.98
CA GLU A 252 -22.00 18.38 19.00
C GLU A 252 -22.09 17.86 17.55
N PRO A 253 -21.41 16.75 17.19
CA PRO A 253 -21.28 16.31 15.78
C PRO A 253 -22.60 16.09 15.05
N TYR A 254 -23.64 15.65 15.74
CA TYR A 254 -24.95 15.37 15.15
C TYR A 254 -26.02 16.45 15.44
N ALA A 255 -25.64 17.56 16.09
CA ALA A 255 -26.60 18.62 16.45
C ALA A 255 -27.34 19.17 15.22
N LYS A 256 -26.63 19.39 14.11
CA LYS A 256 -27.26 19.84 12.86
C LYS A 256 -28.24 18.80 12.30
N LEU A 257 -27.91 17.51 12.39
CA LEU A 257 -28.79 16.43 11.91
C LEU A 257 -30.08 16.39 12.72
N VAL A 258 -29.96 16.39 14.06
CA VAL A 258 -31.11 16.31 14.95
C VAL A 258 -32.01 17.56 14.80
N SER A 259 -31.43 18.76 14.87
CA SER A 259 -32.20 19.99 14.66
C SER A 259 -32.77 20.10 13.22
N GLY A 260 -32.06 19.58 12.24
CA GLY A 260 -32.53 19.59 10.85
C GLY A 260 -33.73 18.67 10.63
N LEU A 261 -33.81 17.54 11.31
CA LEU A 261 -35.01 16.69 11.31
C LEU A 261 -36.22 17.44 11.90
N GLU A 262 -36.06 18.11 13.04
CA GLU A 262 -37.12 18.94 13.66
C GLU A 262 -37.53 20.13 12.77
N GLN A 263 -36.63 20.67 11.98
CA GLN A 263 -36.84 21.81 11.07
C GLN A 263 -37.25 21.40 9.64
N HIS A 264 -37.40 20.11 9.37
CA HIS A 264 -37.73 19.56 8.05
C HIS A 264 -36.68 19.90 6.95
N GLU A 265 -35.41 20.00 7.35
CA GLU A 265 -34.31 20.34 6.44
C GLU A 265 -33.54 19.12 5.94
N VAL A 266 -33.89 17.91 6.40
CA VAL A 266 -33.15 16.68 6.03
C VAL A 266 -33.70 16.12 4.72
N VAL A 267 -32.78 15.92 3.78
CA VAL A 267 -33.03 15.27 2.49
C VAL A 267 -32.20 13.99 2.40
N VAL A 268 -32.89 12.87 2.31
CA VAL A 268 -32.28 11.57 2.01
C VAL A 268 -32.29 11.37 0.51
N TYR A 269 -31.13 11.07 -0.09
CA TYR A 269 -31.05 10.88 -1.53
C TYR A 269 -30.08 9.77 -1.91
N ASP A 270 -30.28 9.26 -3.11
CA ASP A 270 -29.47 8.26 -3.77
C ASP A 270 -29.46 8.51 -5.29
N VAL A 271 -28.43 8.06 -5.98
CA VAL A 271 -28.32 8.19 -7.44
C VAL A 271 -27.98 6.85 -8.09
N GLU A 272 -28.63 6.59 -9.23
CA GLU A 272 -28.19 5.55 -10.15
C GLU A 272 -27.32 6.15 -11.26
N SER A 273 -26.37 5.38 -11.76
CA SER A 273 -25.35 5.88 -12.70
C SER A 273 -24.87 4.83 -13.68
N THR A 274 -24.21 5.27 -14.74
CA THR A 274 -23.64 4.39 -15.79
C THR A 274 -22.46 3.55 -15.32
N GLY A 275 -21.96 3.77 -14.10
CA GLY A 275 -20.85 3.02 -13.51
C GLY A 275 -20.36 3.61 -12.20
N THR A 276 -19.17 3.19 -11.73
CA THR A 276 -18.67 3.52 -10.40
C THR A 276 -17.57 4.58 -10.36
N ASP A 277 -17.16 5.11 -11.51
CA ASP A 277 -16.15 6.18 -11.59
C ASP A 277 -16.84 7.55 -11.62
N THR A 278 -16.91 8.20 -10.47
CA THR A 278 -17.60 9.49 -10.32
C THR A 278 -17.09 10.60 -11.25
N ALA A 279 -15.88 10.48 -11.82
CA ALA A 279 -15.30 11.44 -12.74
C ALA A 279 -15.67 11.18 -14.20
N GLN A 280 -15.92 9.92 -14.57
CA GLN A 280 -16.19 9.48 -15.95
C GLN A 280 -17.67 9.18 -16.19
N ASP A 281 -18.30 8.52 -15.21
CA ASP A 281 -19.68 8.06 -15.33
C ASP A 281 -20.72 9.18 -15.23
N ARG A 282 -21.96 8.86 -15.59
CA ARG A 282 -23.08 9.79 -15.68
C ARG A 282 -24.20 9.36 -14.74
N ILE A 283 -24.88 10.32 -14.13
CA ILE A 283 -26.12 10.06 -13.38
C ILE A 283 -27.25 9.75 -14.38
N ILE A 284 -28.04 8.72 -14.08
CA ILE A 284 -29.21 8.31 -14.86
C ILE A 284 -30.53 8.45 -14.09
N GLN A 285 -30.48 8.42 -12.75
CA GLN A 285 -31.61 8.69 -11.87
C GLN A 285 -31.15 9.45 -10.65
N ILE A 286 -31.95 10.41 -10.18
CA ILE A 286 -31.83 11.02 -8.86
C ILE A 286 -33.14 10.79 -8.14
N ALA A 287 -33.08 10.10 -7.01
CA ALA A 287 -34.21 9.96 -6.09
C ALA A 287 -33.88 10.65 -4.77
N ALA A 288 -34.81 11.43 -4.22
CA ALA A 288 -34.64 12.11 -2.95
C ALA A 288 -35.98 12.31 -2.25
N ILE A 289 -35.95 12.24 -0.91
CA ILE A 289 -37.10 12.55 -0.07
C ILE A 289 -36.68 13.53 1.02
N ARG A 290 -37.54 14.48 1.31
CA ARG A 290 -37.43 15.32 2.50
C ARG A 290 -38.25 14.69 3.62
N ILE A 291 -37.66 14.56 4.80
CA ILE A 291 -38.29 13.86 5.94
C ILE A 291 -38.39 14.73 7.19
N ASP A 292 -39.35 14.39 8.08
CA ASP A 292 -39.47 14.92 9.43
C ASP A 292 -38.69 14.07 10.46
N GLU A 293 -38.81 14.43 11.75
CA GLU A 293 -38.18 13.75 12.90
C GLU A 293 -38.71 12.32 13.16
N ASN A 294 -39.83 11.96 12.51
CA ASN A 294 -40.40 10.62 12.58
C ASN A 294 -40.09 9.77 11.33
N GLY A 295 -39.47 10.38 10.33
CA GLY A 295 -39.17 9.76 9.05
C GLY A 295 -40.34 9.77 8.07
N GLN A 296 -41.35 10.62 8.31
CA GLN A 296 -42.46 10.83 7.35
C GLN A 296 -41.94 11.61 6.16
N VAL A 297 -42.31 11.17 4.97
CA VAL A 297 -41.96 11.82 3.72
C VAL A 297 -42.81 13.08 3.55
N LEU A 298 -42.19 14.24 3.45
CA LEU A 298 -42.82 15.54 3.27
C LEU A 298 -42.83 15.97 1.81
N GLU A 299 -41.72 15.73 1.12
CA GLU A 299 -41.54 16.04 -0.30
C GLU A 299 -40.76 14.92 -0.97
N THR A 300 -41.02 14.69 -2.25
CA THR A 300 -40.34 13.69 -3.06
C THR A 300 -39.80 14.33 -4.33
N PHE A 301 -38.57 13.95 -4.67
CA PHE A 301 -37.93 14.27 -5.94
C PHE A 301 -37.49 12.94 -6.57
N GLU A 302 -37.98 12.64 -7.75
CA GLU A 302 -37.55 11.48 -8.54
C GLU A 302 -37.58 11.87 -10.01
N ARG A 303 -36.39 11.80 -10.63
CA ARG A 303 -36.26 12.12 -12.07
C ARG A 303 -35.19 11.25 -12.71
N PHE A 304 -35.51 10.85 -13.96
CA PHE A 304 -34.58 10.13 -14.80
C PHE A 304 -33.83 11.11 -15.71
N ILE A 305 -32.59 10.75 -16.03
CA ILE A 305 -31.70 11.56 -16.88
C ILE A 305 -31.29 10.71 -18.07
N ASN A 306 -31.40 11.28 -19.27
CA ASN A 306 -30.78 10.70 -20.45
C ASN A 306 -29.29 11.07 -20.46
N PRO A 307 -28.38 10.11 -20.19
CA PRO A 307 -26.96 10.40 -20.02
C PRO A 307 -26.25 10.72 -21.35
N GLY A 308 -26.89 10.45 -22.48
CA GLY A 308 -26.30 10.59 -23.83
C GLY A 308 -25.18 9.58 -24.13
N VAL A 309 -24.98 8.59 -23.25
CA VAL A 309 -24.01 7.47 -23.37
C VAL A 309 -24.70 6.18 -22.96
N SER A 310 -24.19 5.04 -23.42
CA SER A 310 -24.78 3.75 -23.04
C SER A 310 -24.54 3.44 -21.56
N VAL A 311 -25.52 2.85 -20.90
CA VAL A 311 -25.44 2.35 -19.53
C VAL A 311 -24.60 1.07 -19.43
N GLY A 312 -24.46 0.30 -20.52
CA GLY A 312 -23.64 -0.90 -20.57
C GLY A 312 -24.02 -1.91 -19.50
N GLN A 313 -23.02 -2.42 -18.76
CA GLN A 313 -23.24 -3.44 -17.72
C GLN A 313 -23.97 -2.91 -16.47
N SER A 314 -24.07 -1.59 -16.27
CA SER A 314 -24.78 -1.06 -15.10
C SER A 314 -26.30 -1.34 -15.16
N GLU A 315 -26.85 -1.61 -16.37
CA GLU A 315 -28.24 -2.04 -16.55
C GLU A 315 -28.59 -3.28 -15.70
N GLU A 316 -27.65 -4.22 -15.53
CA GLU A 316 -27.84 -5.41 -14.69
C GLU A 316 -28.03 -5.07 -13.20
N VAL A 317 -27.58 -3.88 -12.76
CA VAL A 317 -27.67 -3.42 -11.37
C VAL A 317 -28.95 -2.66 -11.11
N HIS A 318 -29.23 -1.62 -11.91
CA HIS A 318 -30.38 -0.71 -11.69
C HIS A 318 -31.59 -1.03 -12.56
N GLY A 319 -31.45 -1.88 -13.60
CA GLY A 319 -32.56 -2.33 -14.46
C GLY A 319 -33.03 -1.35 -15.53
N PHE A 320 -32.39 -0.19 -15.71
CA PHE A 320 -32.80 0.82 -16.71
C PHE A 320 -31.97 0.67 -17.99
N SER A 321 -32.66 0.36 -19.11
CA SER A 321 -32.02 0.25 -20.43
C SER A 321 -31.78 1.60 -21.09
N ASP A 322 -30.88 1.64 -22.08
CA ASP A 322 -30.65 2.83 -22.91
C ASP A 322 -31.95 3.30 -23.55
N ALA A 323 -32.80 2.39 -24.03
CA ALA A 323 -34.10 2.71 -24.63
C ALA A 323 -35.05 3.35 -23.61
N TYR A 324 -35.08 2.83 -22.36
CA TYR A 324 -35.90 3.42 -21.30
C TYR A 324 -35.47 4.84 -20.99
N LEU A 325 -34.17 5.08 -20.85
CA LEU A 325 -33.61 6.40 -20.51
C LEU A 325 -33.75 7.39 -21.69
N GLN A 326 -33.76 6.92 -22.92
CA GLN A 326 -34.03 7.75 -24.09
C GLN A 326 -35.50 8.21 -24.15
N GLU A 327 -36.45 7.38 -23.69
CA GLU A 327 -37.88 7.69 -23.70
C GLU A 327 -38.31 8.54 -22.50
N HIS A 328 -37.76 8.21 -21.27
CA HIS A 328 -38.23 8.78 -20.01
C HIS A 328 -37.23 9.76 -19.38
N GLY A 329 -35.97 9.73 -19.80
CA GLY A 329 -34.91 10.58 -19.26
C GLY A 329 -34.98 12.01 -19.82
N GLU A 330 -34.85 12.96 -18.90
CA GLU A 330 -34.79 14.39 -19.22
C GLU A 330 -33.35 14.82 -19.53
N GLU A 331 -33.21 16.05 -19.99
CA GLU A 331 -31.90 16.65 -20.24
C GLU A 331 -31.12 16.79 -18.89
N PRO A 332 -29.84 16.37 -18.81
CA PRO A 332 -29.05 16.41 -17.59
C PRO A 332 -29.05 17.77 -16.88
N ALA A 333 -28.80 18.86 -17.62
CA ALA A 333 -28.72 20.19 -17.03
C ALA A 333 -30.02 20.62 -16.31
N ILE A 334 -31.18 20.22 -16.83
CA ILE A 334 -32.50 20.54 -16.26
C ILE A 334 -32.68 19.80 -14.92
N VAL A 335 -32.44 18.50 -14.92
CA VAL A 335 -32.62 17.68 -13.70
C VAL A 335 -31.59 18.04 -12.62
N LEU A 336 -30.35 18.22 -13.00
CA LEU A 336 -29.25 18.60 -12.08
C LEU A 336 -29.53 19.96 -11.44
N GLN A 337 -29.99 20.96 -12.21
CA GLN A 337 -30.34 22.26 -11.66
C GLN A 337 -31.58 22.16 -10.74
N ALA A 338 -32.59 21.38 -11.11
CA ALA A 338 -33.77 21.18 -10.29
C ALA A 338 -33.41 20.50 -8.94
N PHE A 339 -32.56 19.49 -8.96
CA PHE A 339 -32.11 18.84 -7.73
C PHE A 339 -31.21 19.76 -6.88
N LYS A 340 -30.37 20.57 -7.52
CA LYS A 340 -29.57 21.59 -6.82
C LYS A 340 -30.47 22.55 -6.03
N GLU A 341 -31.58 23.02 -6.62
CA GLU A 341 -32.55 23.89 -5.91
C GLU A 341 -33.31 23.12 -4.83
N PHE A 342 -33.77 21.88 -5.08
CA PHE A 342 -34.45 21.03 -4.10
C PHE A 342 -33.59 20.78 -2.85
N SER A 343 -32.28 20.55 -3.06
CA SER A 343 -31.32 20.23 -2.00
C SER A 343 -30.60 21.45 -1.41
N LYS A 344 -30.93 22.66 -1.87
CA LYS A 344 -30.29 23.89 -1.42
C LYS A 344 -30.49 24.12 0.08
N ASN A 345 -29.39 24.38 0.79
CA ASN A 345 -29.36 24.53 2.23
C ASN A 345 -29.93 23.34 3.02
N ALA A 346 -30.12 22.19 2.40
CA ALA A 346 -30.55 20.98 3.07
C ALA A 346 -29.39 20.27 3.79
N ILE A 347 -29.75 19.45 4.75
CA ILE A 347 -28.87 18.46 5.37
C ILE A 347 -29.05 17.17 4.59
N ILE A 348 -27.99 16.80 3.88
CA ILE A 348 -28.00 15.66 2.99
C ILE A 348 -27.65 14.38 3.75
N VAL A 349 -28.42 13.32 3.53
CA VAL A 349 -28.17 11.99 4.06
C VAL A 349 -28.24 10.96 2.94
N GLY A 350 -27.35 9.97 2.98
CA GLY A 350 -27.37 8.81 2.09
C GLY A 350 -26.68 7.62 2.75
N HIS A 351 -26.64 6.50 2.06
CA HIS A 351 -25.88 5.33 2.47
C HIS A 351 -24.66 5.13 1.59
N ASN A 352 -23.46 5.43 2.08
CA ASN A 352 -22.23 5.65 1.31
C ASN A 352 -22.27 6.95 0.49
N VAL A 353 -22.89 7.97 1.04
CA VAL A 353 -23.24 9.24 0.43
C VAL A 353 -22.09 9.99 -0.26
N ASN A 354 -20.85 9.68 0.06
CA ASN A 354 -19.68 10.30 -0.58
C ASN A 354 -19.62 10.01 -2.09
N TYR A 355 -20.13 8.86 -2.53
CA TYR A 355 -20.23 8.54 -3.93
C TYR A 355 -21.23 9.49 -4.62
N ASP A 356 -22.44 9.60 -4.06
CA ASP A 356 -23.54 10.39 -4.59
C ASP A 356 -23.19 11.88 -4.67
N VAL A 357 -22.61 12.41 -3.60
CA VAL A 357 -22.12 13.80 -3.56
C VAL A 357 -21.03 14.05 -4.58
N SER A 358 -20.12 13.09 -4.76
CA SER A 358 -18.99 13.26 -5.69
C SER A 358 -19.44 13.23 -7.14
N ILE A 359 -20.29 12.27 -7.52
CA ILE A 359 -20.79 12.20 -8.89
C ILE A 359 -21.70 13.38 -9.23
N PHE A 360 -22.55 13.80 -8.28
CA PHE A 360 -23.40 14.98 -8.46
C PHE A 360 -22.56 16.27 -8.63
N THR A 361 -21.52 16.44 -7.82
CA THR A 361 -20.60 17.59 -7.94
C THR A 361 -19.89 17.60 -9.30
N ASN A 362 -19.44 16.44 -9.77
CA ASN A 362 -18.78 16.31 -11.07
C ASN A 362 -19.76 16.57 -12.25
N GLU A 363 -21.01 16.11 -12.13
CA GLU A 363 -22.05 16.40 -13.12
C GLU A 363 -22.39 17.90 -13.18
N LEU A 364 -22.54 18.56 -12.02
CA LEU A 364 -22.75 20.01 -11.97
C LEU A 364 -21.58 20.76 -12.64
N ALA A 365 -20.35 20.36 -12.37
CA ALA A 365 -19.16 20.96 -12.99
C ALA A 365 -19.14 20.74 -14.51
N ARG A 366 -19.50 19.55 -14.99
CA ARG A 366 -19.57 19.19 -16.41
C ARG A 366 -20.58 20.04 -17.19
N HIS A 367 -21.70 20.38 -16.54
CA HIS A 367 -22.74 21.20 -17.09
C HIS A 367 -22.64 22.70 -16.75
N ASN A 368 -21.51 23.13 -16.12
CA ASN A 368 -21.27 24.52 -15.69
C ASN A 368 -22.32 25.09 -14.73
N LEU A 369 -22.89 24.24 -13.87
CA LEU A 369 -23.95 24.60 -12.91
C LEU A 369 -23.42 25.02 -11.53
N GLY A 370 -22.09 25.14 -11.37
CA GLY A 370 -21.44 25.50 -10.12
C GLY A 370 -21.38 24.33 -9.14
N ASN A 371 -21.29 24.61 -7.84
CA ASN A 371 -21.19 23.59 -6.79
C ASN A 371 -22.54 23.37 -6.07
N PRO A 372 -22.75 22.21 -5.44
CA PRO A 372 -23.89 22.00 -4.55
C PRO A 372 -23.79 22.91 -3.29
N GLU A 373 -24.94 23.31 -2.75
CA GLU A 373 -25.04 24.23 -1.61
C GLU A 373 -25.68 23.53 -0.39
N PHE A 374 -25.02 22.48 0.12
CA PHE A 374 -25.50 21.69 1.25
C PHE A 374 -25.14 22.34 2.60
N LYS A 375 -26.04 22.32 3.58
CA LYS A 375 -25.80 22.79 4.96
C LYS A 375 -24.90 21.82 5.74
N ALA A 376 -25.08 20.51 5.53
CA ALA A 376 -24.26 19.43 6.06
C ALA A 376 -24.49 18.14 5.26
N VAL A 377 -23.60 17.18 5.42
CA VAL A 377 -23.71 15.83 4.82
C VAL A 377 -23.48 14.80 5.91
N TYR A 378 -24.35 13.81 6.04
CA TYR A 378 -24.21 12.67 6.93
C TYR A 378 -24.35 11.36 6.18
N ASP A 379 -23.56 10.37 6.59
CA ASP A 379 -23.52 9.05 5.98
C ASP A 379 -24.03 7.98 6.96
N THR A 380 -25.14 7.33 6.65
CA THR A 380 -25.68 6.24 7.48
C THR A 380 -24.71 5.09 7.57
N LEU A 381 -23.92 4.80 6.53
CA LEU A 381 -22.85 3.80 6.56
C LEU A 381 -21.79 4.13 7.64
N ASP A 382 -21.35 5.40 7.74
CA ASP A 382 -20.41 5.84 8.79
C ASP A 382 -21.05 5.77 10.18
N ILE A 383 -22.32 6.22 10.33
CA ILE A 383 -23.08 6.13 11.59
C ILE A 383 -23.12 4.67 12.09
N TYR A 384 -23.53 3.73 11.25
CA TYR A 384 -23.62 2.34 11.66
C TYR A 384 -22.26 1.68 11.92
N ARG A 385 -21.22 2.03 11.19
CA ARG A 385 -19.84 1.60 11.49
C ARG A 385 -19.31 2.14 12.83
N ARG A 386 -19.81 3.27 13.31
CA ARG A 386 -19.44 3.84 14.60
C ARG A 386 -20.12 3.12 15.76
N PHE A 387 -21.43 2.98 15.69
CA PHE A 387 -22.22 2.40 16.76
C PHE A 387 -22.26 0.86 16.75
N TYR A 388 -22.11 0.23 15.60
CA TYR A 388 -22.16 -1.22 15.42
C TYR A 388 -20.94 -1.79 14.65
N PRO A 389 -19.70 -1.56 15.13
CA PRO A 389 -18.47 -1.91 14.39
C PRO A 389 -18.28 -3.42 14.16
N ASN A 390 -18.96 -4.25 14.96
CA ASN A 390 -18.80 -5.71 14.94
C ASN A 390 -19.80 -6.45 14.03
N LEU A 391 -20.65 -5.72 13.31
CA LEU A 391 -21.54 -6.36 12.34
C LEU A 391 -20.74 -7.01 11.20
N PRO A 392 -21.19 -8.16 10.65
CA PRO A 392 -20.52 -8.85 9.56
C PRO A 392 -20.31 -7.96 8.33
N ASN A 393 -21.28 -7.10 8.00
CA ASN A 393 -21.18 -6.05 6.99
C ASN A 393 -22.15 -4.91 7.30
N HIS A 394 -22.03 -3.82 6.56
CA HIS A 394 -22.83 -2.62 6.74
C HIS A 394 -23.53 -2.21 5.43
N LYS A 395 -23.80 -3.16 4.52
CA LYS A 395 -24.59 -2.90 3.33
C LYS A 395 -26.03 -2.56 3.73
N LEU A 396 -26.70 -1.68 2.98
CA LEU A 396 -28.06 -1.24 3.27
C LEU A 396 -29.03 -2.41 3.46
N GLY A 397 -29.02 -3.39 2.55
CA GLY A 397 -29.86 -4.57 2.64
C GLY A 397 -29.62 -5.43 3.89
N PHE A 398 -28.37 -5.53 4.35
CA PHE A 398 -28.05 -6.24 5.59
C PHE A 398 -28.56 -5.46 6.82
N LEU A 399 -28.36 -4.15 6.86
CA LEU A 399 -28.85 -3.30 7.93
C LEU A 399 -30.38 -3.34 7.97
N ALA A 400 -31.05 -3.24 6.82
CA ALA A 400 -32.49 -3.32 6.71
C ALA A 400 -33.08 -4.66 7.24
N SER A 401 -32.35 -5.76 7.06
CA SER A 401 -32.75 -7.07 7.59
C SER A 401 -32.41 -7.26 9.07
N THR A 402 -31.48 -6.50 9.60
CA THR A 402 -30.97 -6.65 10.98
C THR A 402 -31.73 -5.75 11.97
N PHE A 403 -32.12 -4.57 11.54
CA PHE A 403 -32.80 -3.58 12.39
C PHE A 403 -34.31 -3.56 12.10
N PRO A 404 -35.16 -3.12 13.07
CA PRO A 404 -36.61 -3.14 12.93
C PRO A 404 -37.10 -2.03 11.99
N ILE A 405 -36.91 -2.23 10.70
CA ILE A 405 -37.40 -1.36 9.64
C ILE A 405 -38.32 -2.11 8.70
N ASN A 406 -39.22 -1.41 8.01
CA ASN A 406 -40.26 -2.01 7.20
C ASN A 406 -39.98 -2.03 5.70
N HIS A 407 -38.98 -1.24 5.25
CA HIS A 407 -38.60 -1.20 3.84
C HIS A 407 -37.42 -2.09 3.54
N VAL A 408 -37.53 -2.85 2.45
CA VAL A 408 -36.47 -3.72 1.93
C VAL A 408 -35.86 -3.03 0.70
N PRO A 409 -34.55 -2.72 0.70
CA PRO A 409 -33.91 -2.14 -0.47
C PRO A 409 -33.90 -3.14 -1.62
N THR A 410 -34.14 -2.63 -2.85
CA THR A 410 -34.33 -3.47 -4.05
C THR A 410 -33.36 -3.11 -5.19
N HIS A 411 -32.39 -2.25 -4.97
CA HIS A 411 -31.58 -1.59 -6.02
C HIS A 411 -32.42 -0.70 -6.94
N ASN A 412 -33.50 -0.15 -6.41
CA ASN A 412 -34.24 0.97 -6.95
C ASN A 412 -33.99 2.15 -6.03
N ALA A 413 -33.54 3.28 -6.55
CA ALA A 413 -33.14 4.42 -5.74
C ALA A 413 -34.25 4.86 -4.75
N MET A 414 -35.55 4.78 -5.14
CA MET A 414 -36.65 5.16 -4.25
C MET A 414 -36.81 4.21 -3.05
N ASP A 415 -36.74 2.89 -3.25
CA ASP A 415 -36.80 1.91 -2.16
C ASP A 415 -35.58 2.06 -1.24
N ASP A 416 -34.42 2.32 -1.81
CA ASP A 416 -33.17 2.44 -1.10
C ASP A 416 -33.15 3.69 -0.20
N ILE A 417 -33.68 4.85 -0.66
CA ILE A 417 -33.78 6.05 0.18
C ILE A 417 -34.84 5.91 1.29
N LEU A 418 -35.93 5.18 1.07
CA LEU A 418 -36.91 4.90 2.11
C LEU A 418 -36.33 4.00 3.21
N ALA A 419 -35.58 2.96 2.82
CA ALA A 419 -34.86 2.12 3.76
C ALA A 419 -33.77 2.94 4.52
N THR A 420 -33.03 3.79 3.78
CA THR A 420 -32.01 4.68 4.36
C THR A 420 -32.61 5.67 5.36
N ALA A 421 -33.78 6.26 5.06
CA ALA A 421 -34.49 7.13 6.01
C ALA A 421 -34.87 6.38 7.30
N GLN A 422 -35.37 5.15 7.20
CA GLN A 422 -35.77 4.38 8.37
C GLN A 422 -34.58 3.98 9.24
N ILE A 423 -33.46 3.52 8.64
CA ILE A 423 -32.24 3.23 9.42
C ILE A 423 -31.66 4.50 10.03
N LEU A 424 -31.76 5.67 9.37
CA LEU A 424 -31.35 6.95 9.93
C LEU A 424 -32.15 7.27 11.19
N ILE A 425 -33.48 7.25 11.11
CA ILE A 425 -34.38 7.56 12.24
C ILE A 425 -34.16 6.60 13.40
N TYR A 426 -33.97 5.29 13.10
CA TYR A 426 -33.61 4.32 14.11
C TYR A 426 -32.29 4.71 14.82
N ALA A 427 -31.25 5.00 14.06
CA ALA A 427 -29.97 5.39 14.62
C ALA A 427 -30.06 6.70 15.44
N VAL A 428 -30.86 7.67 14.99
CA VAL A 428 -31.09 8.93 15.74
C VAL A 428 -31.76 8.66 17.08
N LYS A 429 -32.84 7.87 17.10
CA LYS A 429 -33.61 7.58 18.30
C LYS A 429 -32.88 6.66 19.30
N GLU A 430 -32.23 5.63 18.82
CA GLU A 430 -31.63 4.59 19.68
C GLU A 430 -30.16 4.86 20.05
N ASN A 431 -29.42 5.59 19.21
CA ASN A 431 -27.98 5.75 19.38
C ASN A 431 -27.56 7.22 19.54
N ILE A 432 -27.94 8.10 18.61
CA ILE A 432 -27.38 9.45 18.54
C ILE A 432 -27.87 10.31 19.69
N VAL A 433 -29.19 10.44 19.88
CA VAL A 433 -29.79 11.28 20.90
C VAL A 433 -29.48 10.77 22.31
N PRO A 434 -29.65 9.47 22.62
CA PRO A 434 -29.37 8.96 23.97
C PRO A 434 -27.91 9.13 24.40
N THR A 435 -26.96 9.14 23.47
CA THR A 435 -25.53 9.23 23.79
C THR A 435 -24.95 10.65 23.72
N THR A 436 -25.74 11.67 23.40
CA THR A 436 -25.28 13.06 23.23
C THR A 436 -24.46 13.57 24.41
N THR A 437 -24.95 13.42 25.64
CA THR A 437 -24.23 13.88 26.84
C THR A 437 -22.91 13.15 27.02
N GLY A 438 -22.91 11.83 26.91
CA GLY A 438 -21.70 11.01 27.01
C GLY A 438 -20.66 11.38 25.94
N ARG A 439 -21.10 11.62 24.71
CA ARG A 439 -20.26 12.07 23.59
C ARG A 439 -19.59 13.41 23.87
N MET A 440 -20.36 14.40 24.37
CA MET A 440 -19.83 15.72 24.73
C MET A 440 -18.85 15.66 25.90
N VAL A 441 -19.10 14.82 26.90
CA VAL A 441 -18.14 14.57 27.99
C VAL A 441 -16.84 14.01 27.46
N ALA A 442 -16.90 13.01 26.58
CA ALA A 442 -15.72 12.40 25.96
C ALA A 442 -14.94 13.41 25.10
N ILE A 443 -15.62 14.22 24.29
CA ILE A 443 -15.00 15.28 23.48
C ILE A 443 -14.28 16.29 24.36
N ASN A 444 -14.96 16.82 25.37
CA ASN A 444 -14.41 17.85 26.25
C ASN A 444 -13.21 17.35 27.07
N LYS A 445 -13.18 16.08 27.44
CA LYS A 445 -12.06 15.44 28.14
C LYS A 445 -10.74 15.57 27.38
N TYR A 446 -10.78 15.54 26.06
CA TYR A 446 -9.59 15.55 25.21
C TYR A 446 -9.40 16.86 24.43
N LYS A 447 -10.38 17.78 24.46
CA LYS A 447 -10.38 19.03 23.69
C LYS A 447 -9.07 19.80 23.79
N ALA A 448 -8.57 20.07 24.99
CA ALA A 448 -7.35 20.87 25.19
C ALA A 448 -6.12 20.25 24.53
N ALA A 449 -6.02 18.92 24.47
CA ALA A 449 -4.88 18.22 23.88
C ALA A 449 -4.92 18.20 22.34
N PHE A 450 -6.13 18.18 21.76
CA PHE A 450 -6.28 17.97 20.31
C PHE A 450 -6.60 19.25 19.52
N THR A 451 -7.06 20.33 20.14
CA THR A 451 -7.47 21.56 19.42
C THR A 451 -6.39 22.10 18.49
N ASN A 452 -5.12 22.08 18.93
CA ASN A 452 -4.02 22.57 18.11
C ASN A 452 -3.84 21.76 16.82
N ILE A 453 -3.73 20.43 16.94
CA ILE A 453 -3.54 19.56 15.77
C ILE A 453 -4.78 19.58 14.85
N ALA A 454 -6.00 19.63 15.40
CA ALA A 454 -7.22 19.74 14.63
C ALA A 454 -7.29 21.05 13.81
N SER A 455 -6.89 22.19 14.40
CA SER A 455 -6.80 23.48 13.71
C SER A 455 -5.78 23.45 12.58
N GLN A 456 -4.61 22.86 12.83
CA GLN A 456 -3.56 22.69 11.81
C GLN A 456 -4.03 21.77 10.68
N MET A 457 -4.72 20.66 10.99
CA MET A 457 -5.29 19.76 10.00
C MET A 457 -6.40 20.43 9.18
N ALA A 458 -7.27 21.24 9.79
CA ALA A 458 -8.28 22.01 9.06
C ALA A 458 -7.63 22.97 8.05
N THR A 459 -6.55 23.62 8.45
CA THR A 459 -5.77 24.49 7.53
C THR A 459 -5.10 23.68 6.42
N LEU A 460 -4.48 22.55 6.74
CA LEU A 460 -3.83 21.67 5.77
C LEU A 460 -4.85 21.12 4.75
N ARG A 461 -6.06 20.73 5.19
CA ARG A 461 -7.15 20.27 4.29
C ARG A 461 -7.56 21.37 3.31
N ARG A 462 -7.77 22.61 3.76
CA ARG A 462 -8.09 23.73 2.85
C ARG A 462 -7.01 23.95 1.80
N LYS A 463 -5.74 23.92 2.22
CA LYS A 463 -4.60 24.06 1.31
C LYS A 463 -4.52 22.94 0.27
N ALA A 464 -4.90 21.72 0.66
CA ALA A 464 -4.82 20.54 -0.20
C ALA A 464 -5.70 20.62 -1.46
N TYR A 465 -6.71 21.47 -1.49
CA TYR A 465 -7.56 21.66 -2.68
C TYR A 465 -6.92 22.57 -3.74
N THR A 466 -5.98 23.43 -3.35
CA THR A 466 -5.48 24.50 -4.24
C THR A 466 -3.95 24.56 -4.36
N GLU A 467 -3.23 23.88 -3.46
CA GLU A 467 -1.77 23.98 -3.42
C GLU A 467 -1.11 22.68 -3.91
N MET A 468 0.12 22.84 -4.41
CA MET A 468 0.97 21.72 -4.80
C MET A 468 1.44 20.93 -3.56
N PRO A 469 1.67 19.61 -3.68
CA PRO A 469 2.16 18.76 -2.59
C PRO A 469 3.42 19.28 -1.90
N THR A 470 4.36 19.91 -2.61
CA THR A 470 5.55 20.53 -2.03
C THR A 470 5.21 21.62 -1.02
N LYS A 471 4.18 22.45 -1.28
CA LYS A 471 3.74 23.49 -0.33
C LYS A 471 3.05 22.88 0.90
N LEU A 472 2.28 21.81 0.71
CA LEU A 472 1.70 21.05 1.83
C LEU A 472 2.79 20.44 2.70
N LEU A 473 3.83 19.87 2.10
CA LEU A 473 5.00 19.35 2.81
C LEU A 473 5.69 20.44 3.60
N ALA A 474 5.93 21.62 3.02
CA ALA A 474 6.53 22.75 3.72
C ALA A 474 5.70 23.18 4.95
N TYR A 475 4.37 23.15 4.85
CA TYR A 475 3.48 23.43 5.97
C TYR A 475 3.60 22.36 7.07
N ILE A 476 3.61 21.08 6.70
CA ILE A 476 3.79 19.93 7.63
C ILE A 476 5.15 20.05 8.34
N MET A 477 6.22 20.31 7.60
CA MET A 477 7.57 20.41 8.12
C MET A 477 7.71 21.51 9.18
N ASN A 478 7.18 22.71 8.88
CA ASN A 478 7.47 23.92 9.65
C ASN A 478 6.34 24.29 10.63
N GLN A 479 5.07 24.27 10.17
CA GLN A 479 3.94 24.74 10.98
C GLN A 479 3.33 23.63 11.84
N MET A 480 3.37 22.37 11.38
CA MET A 480 2.91 21.24 12.18
C MET A 480 4.01 20.61 13.04
N GLY A 481 5.21 21.21 13.04
CA GLY A 481 6.28 20.90 13.99
C GLY A 481 7.05 19.60 13.74
N VAL A 482 6.93 18.99 12.57
CA VAL A 482 7.61 17.72 12.28
C VAL A 482 9.14 17.87 12.32
N LEU A 483 9.70 18.92 11.72
CA LEU A 483 11.15 19.18 11.78
C LEU A 483 11.62 19.51 13.20
N GLU A 484 10.85 20.31 13.94
CA GLU A 484 11.21 20.71 15.30
C GLU A 484 11.22 19.50 16.24
N TYR A 485 10.27 18.57 16.06
CA TYR A 485 10.27 17.30 16.80
C TYR A 485 11.58 16.55 16.65
N TYR A 486 12.04 16.29 15.43
CA TYR A 486 13.28 15.56 15.20
C TYR A 486 14.54 16.34 15.61
N LYS A 487 14.56 17.67 15.46
CA LYS A 487 15.64 18.51 15.94
C LYS A 487 15.78 18.45 17.47
N SER A 488 14.69 18.60 18.20
CA SER A 488 14.68 18.58 19.67
C SER A 488 15.09 17.23 20.26
N HIS A 489 14.93 16.14 19.50
CA HIS A 489 15.38 14.79 19.88
C HIS A 489 16.81 14.46 19.42
N GLY A 490 17.53 15.42 18.81
CA GLY A 490 18.93 15.22 18.36
C GLY A 490 19.06 14.33 17.12
N GLU A 491 17.99 14.11 16.36
CA GLU A 491 17.94 13.19 15.23
C GLU A 491 18.24 13.89 13.90
N ALA A 492 19.44 14.50 13.77
CA ALA A 492 19.84 15.31 12.62
C ALA A 492 19.70 14.59 11.26
N ALA A 493 20.04 13.30 11.20
CA ALA A 493 19.91 12.50 9.98
C ALA A 493 18.46 12.44 9.48
N LYS A 494 17.47 12.29 10.38
CA LYS A 494 16.06 12.26 10.02
C LYS A 494 15.55 13.61 9.52
N VAL A 495 16.08 14.72 10.07
CA VAL A 495 15.80 16.06 9.58
C VAL A 495 16.26 16.20 8.13
N GLU A 496 17.47 15.71 7.80
CA GLU A 496 17.99 15.77 6.44
C GLU A 496 17.18 14.90 5.46
N HIS A 497 16.76 13.70 5.86
CA HIS A 497 15.87 12.86 5.04
C HIS A 497 14.53 13.54 4.71
N ILE A 498 13.95 14.30 5.65
CA ILE A 498 12.72 15.06 5.37
C ILE A 498 13.01 16.20 4.37
N ARG A 499 14.17 16.84 4.46
CA ARG A 499 14.60 17.84 3.47
C ARG A 499 14.83 17.23 2.09
N ASP A 500 15.38 16.01 2.03
CA ASP A 500 15.53 15.28 0.77
C ASP A 500 14.17 14.96 0.14
N LEU A 501 13.17 14.56 0.95
CA LEU A 501 11.80 14.41 0.47
C LEU A 501 11.27 15.72 -0.15
N TYR A 502 11.54 16.85 0.51
CA TYR A 502 11.16 18.17 -0.02
C TYR A 502 11.79 18.44 -1.39
N ARG A 503 13.10 18.21 -1.53
CA ARG A 503 13.84 18.40 -2.80
C ARG A 503 13.30 17.49 -3.92
N ILE A 504 12.97 16.23 -3.57
CA ILE A 504 12.37 15.27 -4.51
C ILE A 504 11.00 15.76 -4.98
N MET A 505 10.14 16.17 -4.04
CA MET A 505 8.80 16.65 -4.37
C MET A 505 8.84 17.97 -5.15
N GLU A 506 9.78 18.87 -4.85
CA GLU A 506 9.98 20.11 -5.59
C GLU A 506 10.30 19.84 -7.06
N LYS A 507 11.20 18.89 -7.35
CA LYS A 507 11.50 18.46 -8.73
C LYS A 507 10.29 17.83 -9.42
N LEU A 508 9.54 16.99 -8.71
CA LEU A 508 8.35 16.33 -9.26
C LEU A 508 7.23 17.34 -9.55
N ASP A 509 7.04 18.34 -8.70
CA ASP A 509 6.03 19.37 -8.90
C ASP A 509 6.46 20.38 -9.99
N ALA A 510 7.75 20.69 -10.12
CA ALA A 510 8.28 21.54 -11.19
C ALA A 510 8.13 20.91 -12.58
N ALA A 511 8.14 19.59 -12.68
CA ALA A 511 7.96 18.85 -13.93
C ALA A 511 6.48 18.55 -14.25
N TYR A 512 5.54 18.99 -13.42
CA TYR A 512 4.12 18.70 -13.56
C TYR A 512 3.35 19.89 -14.14
N GLU A 513 2.70 19.68 -15.29
CA GLU A 513 1.93 20.72 -15.99
C GLU A 513 0.43 20.73 -15.65
N GLY A 514 -0.04 19.80 -14.82
CA GLY A 514 -1.44 19.67 -14.45
C GLY A 514 -1.87 20.56 -13.26
N PRO A 515 -3.15 20.53 -12.89
CA PRO A 515 -3.68 21.34 -11.79
C PRO A 515 -3.17 20.86 -10.43
N ALA A 516 -2.97 21.81 -9.52
CA ALA A 516 -2.72 21.53 -8.11
C ALA A 516 -3.95 20.90 -7.43
N GLY A 517 -3.75 20.34 -6.23
CA GLY A 517 -4.86 19.82 -5.43
C GLY A 517 -4.77 18.32 -5.14
N LEU A 518 -5.89 17.75 -4.70
CA LEU A 518 -5.95 16.35 -4.23
C LEU A 518 -5.58 15.32 -5.30
N ALA A 519 -5.91 15.57 -6.58
CA ALA A 519 -5.54 14.66 -7.67
C ALA A 519 -4.01 14.53 -7.80
N ARG A 520 -3.29 15.65 -7.72
CA ARG A 520 -1.82 15.65 -7.72
C ARG A 520 -1.25 14.97 -6.48
N LEU A 521 -1.83 15.23 -5.30
CA LEU A 521 -1.43 14.57 -4.06
C LEU A 521 -1.59 13.05 -4.15
N ASN A 522 -2.69 12.57 -4.74
CA ASN A 522 -2.92 11.14 -4.96
C ASN A 522 -1.84 10.51 -5.86
N GLN A 523 -1.42 11.19 -6.93
CA GLN A 523 -0.32 10.70 -7.79
C GLN A 523 1.00 10.56 -7.00
N ILE A 524 1.32 11.51 -6.12
CA ILE A 524 2.52 11.42 -5.26
C ILE A 524 2.41 10.22 -4.30
N LEU A 525 1.24 9.98 -3.71
CA LEU A 525 1.02 8.82 -2.84
C LEU A 525 1.14 7.50 -3.60
N GLN A 526 0.63 7.42 -4.82
CA GLN A 526 0.78 6.26 -5.69
C GLN A 526 2.25 6.02 -6.05
N LEU A 527 2.98 7.07 -6.44
CA LEU A 527 4.41 6.99 -6.72
C LEU A 527 5.19 6.48 -5.49
N ALA A 528 4.91 7.02 -4.32
CA ALA A 528 5.54 6.59 -3.07
C ALA A 528 5.21 5.12 -2.72
N ALA A 529 4.01 4.64 -3.03
CA ALA A 529 3.62 3.25 -2.84
C ALA A 529 4.33 2.32 -3.82
N LEU A 530 4.42 2.69 -5.10
CA LEU A 530 5.10 1.91 -6.15
C LEU A 530 6.61 1.84 -5.91
N THR A 531 7.26 2.96 -5.60
CA THR A 531 8.71 3.00 -5.34
C THR A 531 9.12 2.30 -4.03
N ALA A 532 8.20 2.11 -3.11
CA ALA A 532 8.46 1.33 -1.90
C ALA A 532 8.66 -0.18 -2.17
N GLY A 533 8.30 -0.68 -3.36
CA GLY A 533 8.32 -2.10 -3.74
C GLY A 533 9.49 -2.54 -4.63
N GLU A 534 10.11 -1.65 -5.41
CA GLU A 534 11.09 -2.02 -6.44
C GLU A 534 12.47 -1.36 -6.25
N PRO A 535 13.39 -1.98 -5.48
CA PRO A 535 14.80 -1.57 -5.49
C PRO A 535 15.49 -1.78 -6.84
N ALA A 536 14.98 -2.73 -7.64
CA ALA A 536 15.65 -3.22 -8.84
C ALA A 536 15.75 -2.22 -10.00
N GLN A 537 14.77 -1.32 -10.19
CA GLN A 537 14.81 -0.35 -11.30
C GLN A 537 15.72 0.85 -11.03
N GLN A 538 15.89 1.24 -9.77
CA GLN A 538 16.72 2.39 -9.40
C GLN A 538 18.22 2.05 -9.37
N VAL A 539 18.57 0.80 -9.06
CA VAL A 539 19.96 0.30 -9.13
C VAL A 539 20.55 0.41 -10.54
N ARG A 540 19.71 0.39 -11.59
CA ARG A 540 20.14 0.51 -12.98
C ARG A 540 20.56 1.92 -13.42
N ASN A 541 20.24 2.95 -12.64
CA ASN A 541 20.41 4.35 -13.08
C ASN A 541 21.51 5.12 -12.34
N GLU A 542 22.33 4.48 -11.49
CA GLU A 542 23.44 5.16 -10.81
C GLU A 542 24.77 4.44 -11.08
N ASP A 543 25.83 5.21 -11.33
CA ASP A 543 27.21 4.76 -11.52
C ASP A 543 27.86 4.20 -10.23
N ARG A 544 27.06 3.66 -9.31
CA ARG A 544 27.51 3.17 -8.00
C ARG A 544 27.25 1.68 -7.86
N ILE A 545 28.22 0.97 -7.30
CA ILE A 545 28.13 -0.48 -7.06
C ILE A 545 27.30 -0.73 -5.78
N PRO A 546 26.16 -1.44 -5.88
CA PRO A 546 25.31 -1.71 -4.73
C PRO A 546 25.92 -2.79 -3.81
N ILE A 547 25.91 -2.49 -2.50
CA ILE A 547 26.11 -3.46 -1.42
C ILE A 547 24.74 -3.71 -0.79
N ILE A 548 24.18 -4.89 -1.00
CA ILE A 548 22.78 -5.20 -0.69
C ILE A 548 22.63 -6.52 0.06
N THR A 549 21.56 -6.64 0.85
CA THR A 549 21.22 -7.96 1.39
C THR A 549 20.61 -8.85 0.30
N ILE A 550 20.75 -10.17 0.46
CA ILE A 550 20.18 -11.14 -0.49
C ILE A 550 18.67 -10.95 -0.66
N HIS A 551 17.94 -10.60 0.43
CA HIS A 551 16.51 -10.29 0.36
C HIS A 551 16.20 -9.08 -0.54
N GLN A 552 17.08 -8.08 -0.52
CA GLN A 552 16.94 -6.89 -1.38
C GLN A 552 17.34 -7.18 -2.83
N ALA A 553 18.20 -8.17 -3.04
CA ALA A 553 18.66 -8.57 -4.37
C ALA A 553 17.62 -9.39 -5.14
N LYS A 554 16.53 -9.84 -4.49
CA LYS A 554 15.45 -10.53 -5.19
C LYS A 554 14.84 -9.59 -6.25
N GLY A 555 14.61 -10.12 -7.46
CA GLY A 555 14.19 -9.32 -8.62
C GLY A 555 15.32 -8.56 -9.34
N SER A 556 16.51 -8.42 -8.73
CA SER A 556 17.68 -7.81 -9.38
C SER A 556 18.53 -8.86 -10.11
N GLU A 557 19.36 -8.41 -11.05
CA GLU A 557 20.33 -9.24 -11.76
C GLU A 557 21.58 -8.40 -12.08
N PHE A 558 22.74 -9.04 -12.01
CA PHE A 558 24.04 -8.41 -12.20
C PHE A 558 24.92 -9.26 -13.13
N ASP A 559 25.83 -8.65 -13.85
CA ASP A 559 26.81 -9.41 -14.64
C ASP A 559 27.78 -10.12 -13.71
N TYR A 560 28.25 -9.43 -12.68
CA TYR A 560 29.21 -9.93 -11.69
C TYR A 560 28.63 -9.85 -10.29
N VAL A 561 28.63 -10.97 -9.57
CA VAL A 561 28.16 -11.02 -8.19
C VAL A 561 29.27 -11.44 -7.25
N PHE A 562 29.43 -10.67 -6.17
CA PHE A 562 30.25 -11.02 -5.01
C PHE A 562 29.34 -11.34 -3.83
N LEU A 563 29.25 -12.61 -3.45
CA LEU A 563 28.47 -13.07 -2.30
C LEU A 563 29.39 -13.22 -1.08
N ALA A 564 29.33 -12.26 -0.15
CA ALA A 564 30.29 -12.11 0.91
C ALA A 564 29.78 -12.59 2.29
N GLY A 565 30.71 -13.13 3.09
CA GLY A 565 30.46 -13.50 4.48
C GLY A 565 29.69 -14.82 4.64
N LEU A 566 29.94 -15.81 3.77
CA LEU A 566 29.31 -17.12 3.87
C LEU A 566 29.93 -17.97 4.99
N ASN A 567 29.62 -17.58 6.22
CA ASN A 567 30.10 -18.26 7.42
C ASN A 567 28.97 -18.92 8.20
N GLU A 568 29.27 -20.07 8.80
CA GLU A 568 28.36 -20.70 9.74
C GLU A 568 28.02 -19.74 10.91
N GLY A 569 26.75 -19.71 11.31
CA GLY A 569 26.27 -18.77 12.34
C GLY A 569 26.03 -17.33 11.84
N THR A 570 26.23 -17.08 10.53
CA THR A 570 25.81 -15.85 9.84
C THR A 570 24.81 -16.18 8.73
N PHE A 571 25.18 -17.11 7.87
CA PHE A 571 24.35 -17.67 6.84
C PHE A 571 24.64 -19.17 6.71
N PRO A 572 23.73 -20.06 7.14
CA PRO A 572 22.36 -19.79 7.59
C PRO A 572 22.27 -19.02 8.92
N SER A 573 21.16 -18.27 9.09
CA SER A 573 20.90 -17.49 10.30
C SER A 573 20.56 -18.40 11.48
N PRO A 574 21.23 -18.28 12.64
CA PRO A 574 20.90 -19.07 13.82
C PRO A 574 19.45 -18.90 14.30
N PHE A 575 18.89 -17.71 14.11
CA PHE A 575 17.49 -17.42 14.46
C PHE A 575 16.52 -18.18 13.54
N ALA A 576 16.79 -18.19 12.24
CA ALA A 576 15.97 -18.94 11.29
C ALA A 576 16.01 -20.45 11.56
N ILE A 577 17.20 -20.99 11.87
CA ILE A 577 17.37 -22.40 12.25
C ILE A 577 16.60 -22.72 13.54
N ALA A 578 16.72 -21.87 14.57
CA ALA A 578 16.03 -22.06 15.85
C ALA A 578 14.49 -22.02 15.71
N GLU A 579 13.98 -21.31 14.72
CA GLU A 579 12.54 -21.23 14.38
C GLU A 579 12.10 -22.31 13.37
N GLY A 580 12.96 -23.25 12.99
CA GLY A 580 12.64 -24.32 12.02
C GLY A 580 12.56 -23.86 10.57
N ARG A 581 13.08 -22.68 10.23
CA ARG A 581 13.04 -22.08 8.87
C ARG A 581 14.33 -22.33 8.07
N GLU A 582 14.92 -23.53 8.21
CA GLU A 582 16.13 -23.88 7.46
C GLU A 582 15.91 -23.86 5.95
N ASP A 583 14.75 -24.31 5.49
CA ASP A 583 14.43 -24.33 4.07
C ASP A 583 14.29 -22.92 3.47
N GLU A 584 13.89 -21.91 4.26
CA GLU A 584 13.91 -20.51 3.85
C GLU A 584 15.36 -20.01 3.64
N GLU A 585 16.31 -20.39 4.49
CA GLU A 585 17.72 -20.04 4.31
C GLU A 585 18.35 -20.75 3.07
N LYS A 586 17.95 -22.00 2.78
CA LYS A 586 18.33 -22.68 1.53
C LYS A 586 17.79 -21.94 0.30
N ARG A 587 16.51 -21.54 0.30
CA ARG A 587 15.92 -20.75 -0.78
C ARG A 587 16.58 -19.37 -0.91
N LEU A 588 16.91 -18.73 0.20
CA LEU A 588 17.65 -17.47 0.18
C LEU A 588 19.04 -17.62 -0.46
N PHE A 589 19.73 -18.74 -0.18
CA PHE A 589 20.98 -19.06 -0.85
C PHE A 589 20.79 -19.29 -2.36
N TYR A 590 19.73 -20.01 -2.75
CA TYR A 590 19.39 -20.19 -4.15
C TYR A 590 19.11 -18.86 -4.85
N VAL A 591 18.35 -17.96 -4.22
CA VAL A 591 18.16 -16.59 -4.72
C VAL A 591 19.51 -15.91 -5.00
N ALA A 592 20.45 -15.96 -4.05
CA ALA A 592 21.74 -15.29 -4.17
C ALA A 592 22.57 -15.82 -5.37
N ILE A 593 22.66 -17.15 -5.54
CA ILE A 593 23.47 -17.78 -6.57
C ILE A 593 22.83 -17.72 -7.98
N THR A 594 21.57 -17.29 -8.07
CA THR A 594 20.86 -17.09 -9.35
C THR A 594 20.82 -15.63 -9.79
N ARG A 595 21.47 -14.70 -9.08
CA ARG A 595 21.54 -13.27 -9.48
C ARG A 595 22.58 -12.97 -10.56
N PRO A 596 23.73 -13.70 -10.67
CA PRO A 596 24.73 -13.41 -11.67
C PRO A 596 24.33 -13.86 -13.08
N LYS A 597 24.77 -13.07 -14.09
CA LYS A 597 24.69 -13.43 -15.51
C LYS A 597 26.00 -14.04 -16.03
N GLN A 598 27.14 -13.53 -15.58
CA GLN A 598 28.47 -13.89 -16.13
C GLN A 598 29.36 -14.59 -15.09
N GLU A 599 29.57 -13.99 -13.90
CA GLU A 599 30.50 -14.57 -12.92
C GLU A 599 29.93 -14.43 -11.47
N LEU A 600 30.23 -15.45 -10.66
CA LEU A 600 29.94 -15.50 -9.24
C LEU A 600 31.21 -15.78 -8.44
N THR A 601 31.49 -14.90 -7.49
CA THR A 601 32.53 -15.12 -6.46
C THR A 601 31.87 -15.18 -5.10
N ILE A 602 32.11 -16.25 -4.37
CA ILE A 602 31.63 -16.47 -2.99
C ILE A 602 32.82 -16.35 -2.04
N THR A 603 32.67 -15.58 -0.96
CA THR A 603 33.75 -15.42 0.02
C THR A 603 33.26 -15.75 1.44
N PHE A 604 34.20 -16.23 2.25
CA PHE A 604 33.99 -16.47 3.69
C PHE A 604 35.25 -16.15 4.49
N GLU A 605 35.07 -15.85 5.78
CA GLU A 605 36.16 -15.59 6.73
C GLU A 605 36.62 -16.88 7.40
N GLN A 606 37.94 -17.05 7.62
CA GLN A 606 38.49 -18.17 8.38
C GLN A 606 38.60 -17.84 9.87
N THR A 607 38.71 -16.54 10.21
CA THR A 607 38.72 -16.08 11.60
C THR A 607 37.82 -14.86 11.78
N ASN A 608 37.09 -14.80 12.88
CA ASN A 608 36.29 -13.63 13.23
C ASN A 608 37.16 -12.45 13.73
N MET A 609 36.52 -11.32 14.02
CA MET A 609 37.19 -10.10 14.55
C MET A 609 37.96 -10.32 15.85
N ARG A 610 37.67 -11.38 16.63
CA ARG A 610 38.36 -11.73 17.86
C ARG A 610 39.49 -12.75 17.63
N GLY A 611 39.83 -13.05 16.36
CA GLY A 611 40.85 -14.02 15.99
C GLY A 611 40.47 -15.49 16.20
N ARG A 612 39.21 -15.79 16.52
CA ARG A 612 38.72 -17.16 16.65
C ARG A 612 38.38 -17.74 15.30
N ALA A 613 38.75 -19.01 15.07
CA ALA A 613 38.38 -19.73 13.86
C ALA A 613 36.86 -19.80 13.68
N VAL A 614 36.40 -19.58 12.47
CA VAL A 614 35.01 -19.74 12.06
C VAL A 614 34.94 -20.68 10.85
N GLN A 615 33.83 -21.41 10.75
CA GLN A 615 33.63 -22.39 9.70
C GLN A 615 32.96 -21.71 8.48
N PRO A 616 33.25 -22.19 7.26
CA PRO A 616 32.45 -21.83 6.10
C PRO A 616 31.01 -22.30 6.29
N SER A 617 30.08 -21.62 5.62
CA SER A 617 28.65 -21.94 5.65
C SER A 617 28.36 -23.39 5.25
N SER A 618 27.51 -24.08 6.00
CA SER A 618 26.99 -25.41 5.65
C SER A 618 26.25 -25.44 4.31
N LEU A 619 25.69 -24.30 3.87
CA LEU A 619 25.03 -24.17 2.56
C LEU A 619 25.96 -24.45 1.38
N LEU A 620 27.27 -24.22 1.52
CA LEU A 620 28.27 -24.54 0.50
C LEU A 620 28.43 -26.06 0.22
N ASN A 621 27.97 -26.92 1.15
CA ASN A 621 27.98 -28.37 0.97
C ASN A 621 26.98 -28.85 -0.08
N TYR A 622 25.93 -28.07 -0.36
CA TYR A 622 24.96 -28.38 -1.40
C TYR A 622 25.47 -28.06 -2.81
N MET A 623 26.54 -27.26 -2.94
CA MET A 623 27.11 -26.93 -4.25
C MET A 623 27.85 -28.14 -4.84
N PRO A 624 27.77 -28.33 -6.17
CA PRO A 624 28.45 -29.44 -6.84
C PRO A 624 29.95 -29.43 -6.56
N ARG A 625 30.57 -30.64 -6.53
CA ARG A 625 32.02 -30.82 -6.36
C ARG A 625 32.80 -30.78 -7.67
N ASP A 626 32.10 -30.67 -8.76
CA ASP A 626 32.67 -30.64 -10.12
C ASP A 626 33.53 -29.37 -10.31
N PRO A 627 34.86 -29.51 -10.59
CA PRO A 627 35.75 -28.37 -10.76
C PRO A 627 35.44 -27.49 -11.96
N GLU A 628 34.74 -28.02 -12.97
CA GLU A 628 34.27 -27.22 -14.12
C GLU A 628 33.15 -26.26 -13.72
N LEU A 629 32.44 -26.54 -12.64
CA LEU A 629 31.35 -25.73 -12.14
C LEU A 629 31.76 -24.87 -10.95
N VAL A 630 32.60 -25.40 -10.03
CA VAL A 630 32.95 -24.72 -8.77
C VAL A 630 34.43 -24.92 -8.45
N GLU A 631 35.17 -23.82 -8.40
CA GLU A 631 36.54 -23.76 -7.94
C GLU A 631 36.62 -23.37 -6.47
N ARG A 632 37.29 -24.16 -5.61
CA ARG A 632 37.44 -23.92 -4.17
C ARG A 632 38.88 -23.55 -3.84
N ARG A 633 39.07 -22.34 -3.25
CA ARG A 633 40.36 -21.81 -2.78
C ARG A 633 40.22 -21.43 -1.30
N TYR A 634 40.49 -22.40 -0.46
CA TYR A 634 40.38 -22.20 1.03
C TYR A 634 41.65 -21.61 1.61
#